data_24718d07d31880bf51fb9b8ea697072c
#
_entry.id   24718d07d31880bf51fb9b8ea697072c
#
_cell.length_a   1.000
_cell.length_b   1.000
_cell.length_c   1.000
_cell.angle_alpha   90.00
_cell.angle_beta   90.00
_cell.angle_gamma   90.00
#
_symmetry.space_group_name_H-M   'P 1'
#
loop_
_entity.id
_entity.type
_entity.pdbx_description
1 polymer ?
#
loop_
_entity_poly.entity_id
_entity_poly.type
_entity_poly.pdbx_seq_one_letter_code
_entity_poly.pdbx_strand_id
1 'polypeptide(L)'
;LHDALPIYETFKTNFSTSGSDFALYYDDVQNRVKKKEIDIVIVVNMLLTGFDSQILNTLFIDKKLKYHGLIQAFSRTNRIYNDIKRFGNIVSFQDLSEATNQAIALFGDNKTKGLILEQSFLEKMEGLVNEKGQITQIGLQEIIKKLREKFPNPSTVNKDSDKKEFVKLFGKYLQEEACVKYYDEYIKLIKFHCLKEQTEIDLFKEEYNLSNEKIKKYSTYVLLTDREKQDYLSLYNR
;
A
#
# COMPACT_ATOMS: atom_id res chain seq x y z
N LEU A 1 13.21 -21.66 31.87
CA LEU A 1 12.64 -21.02 33.08
C LEU A 1 12.79 -19.49 33.06
N HIS A 2 13.82 -18.93 32.39
CA HIS A 2 14.03 -17.47 32.33
C HIS A 2 13.02 -16.74 31.46
N ASP A 3 12.43 -17.40 30.46
CA ASP A 3 11.56 -16.74 29.48
C ASP A 3 10.09 -16.62 29.94
N ALA A 4 9.69 -17.33 30.95
CA ALA A 4 8.32 -17.31 31.49
C ALA A 4 8.09 -16.22 32.55
N LEU A 5 9.14 -15.77 33.26
CA LEU A 5 9.05 -14.76 34.32
C LEU A 5 8.52 -13.40 33.82
N PRO A 6 9.00 -12.85 32.70
CA PRO A 6 8.48 -11.59 32.17
C PRO A 6 7.00 -11.66 31.82
N ILE A 7 6.53 -12.79 31.31
CA ILE A 7 5.11 -13.02 30.99
C ILE A 7 4.25 -13.01 32.23
N TYR A 8 4.67 -13.70 33.29
CA TYR A 8 3.95 -13.72 34.56
C TYR A 8 3.89 -12.33 35.19
N GLU A 9 5.00 -11.63 35.24
CA GLU A 9 5.05 -10.29 35.86
C GLU A 9 4.15 -9.29 35.11
N THR A 10 4.16 -9.35 33.78
CA THR A 10 3.41 -8.42 32.93
C THR A 10 1.92 -8.78 32.87
N PHE A 11 1.60 -10.05 32.66
CA PHE A 11 0.22 -10.47 32.36
C PHE A 11 -0.44 -11.25 33.50
N LYS A 12 0.28 -11.51 34.57
CA LYS A 12 -0.18 -12.32 35.72
C LYS A 12 -0.66 -13.73 35.34
N THR A 13 -0.03 -14.31 34.32
CA THR A 13 -0.34 -15.64 33.79
C THR A 13 0.87 -16.54 33.95
N ASN A 14 0.63 -17.80 34.34
CA ASN A 14 1.67 -18.78 34.59
C ASN A 14 1.53 -19.92 33.55
N PHE A 15 2.22 -19.80 32.43
CA PHE A 15 2.26 -20.83 31.40
C PHE A 15 3.65 -21.46 31.32
N SER A 16 3.68 -22.79 31.21
CA SER A 16 4.88 -23.51 30.78
C SER A 16 4.98 -23.51 29.26
N THR A 17 6.17 -23.26 28.73
CA THR A 17 6.44 -23.38 27.27
C THR A 17 6.66 -24.82 26.83
N SER A 18 6.44 -25.81 27.71
CA SER A 18 6.62 -27.23 27.42
C SER A 18 5.34 -28.03 27.60
N GLY A 19 5.13 -29.04 26.76
CA GLY A 19 4.03 -30.00 26.90
C GLY A 19 2.64 -29.43 26.55
N SER A 20 1.63 -29.85 27.31
CA SER A 20 0.22 -29.45 27.10
C SER A 20 -0.04 -27.95 27.31
N ASP A 21 0.77 -27.28 28.10
CA ASP A 21 0.58 -25.89 28.49
C ASP A 21 0.95 -24.94 27.32
N PHE A 22 1.75 -25.41 26.37
CA PHE A 22 2.10 -24.61 25.19
C PHE A 22 0.87 -24.21 24.35
N ALA A 23 -0.12 -25.09 24.24
CA ALA A 23 -1.36 -24.79 23.52
C ALA A 23 -2.14 -23.66 24.21
N LEU A 24 -2.22 -23.70 25.54
CA LEU A 24 -2.87 -22.65 26.35
C LEU A 24 -2.14 -21.32 26.24
N TYR A 25 -0.80 -21.33 26.28
CA TYR A 25 0.02 -20.14 26.06
C TYR A 25 -0.22 -19.55 24.66
N TYR A 26 -0.23 -20.40 23.64
CA TYR A 26 -0.46 -20.01 22.25
C TYR A 26 -1.82 -19.33 22.06
N ASP A 27 -2.87 -19.91 22.64
CA ASP A 27 -4.22 -19.37 22.59
C ASP A 27 -4.34 -18.04 23.37
N ASP A 28 -3.69 -17.93 24.52
CA ASP A 28 -3.68 -16.69 25.31
C ASP A 28 -3.01 -15.55 24.53
N VAL A 29 -1.83 -15.81 23.96
CA VAL A 29 -1.14 -14.81 23.10
C VAL A 29 -2.02 -14.36 21.95
N GLN A 30 -2.65 -15.29 21.22
CA GLN A 30 -3.55 -14.95 20.12
C GLN A 30 -4.71 -14.06 20.58
N ASN A 31 -5.33 -14.40 21.71
CA ASN A 31 -6.47 -13.67 22.26
C ASN A 31 -6.06 -12.25 22.69
N ARG A 32 -4.89 -12.09 23.31
CA ARG A 32 -4.36 -10.78 23.73
C ARG A 32 -4.02 -9.89 22.54
N VAL A 33 -3.42 -10.46 21.49
CA VAL A 33 -3.19 -9.72 20.24
C VAL A 33 -4.52 -9.24 19.65
N LYS A 34 -5.54 -10.10 19.57
CA LYS A 34 -6.88 -9.73 19.07
C LYS A 34 -7.57 -8.66 19.92
N LYS A 35 -7.31 -8.63 21.23
CA LYS A 35 -7.84 -7.63 22.17
C LYS A 35 -7.02 -6.34 22.22
N LYS A 36 -5.93 -6.23 21.48
CA LYS A 36 -5.00 -5.10 21.50
C LYS A 36 -4.28 -4.92 22.85
N GLU A 37 -4.07 -6.00 23.58
CA GLU A 37 -3.29 -6.01 24.81
C GLU A 37 -1.79 -6.17 24.52
N ILE A 38 -1.43 -6.55 23.28
CA ILE A 38 -0.06 -6.73 22.81
C ILE A 38 0.09 -5.95 21.50
N ASP A 39 1.05 -5.03 21.45
CA ASP A 39 1.33 -4.19 20.30
C ASP A 39 2.28 -4.85 19.29
N ILE A 40 3.26 -5.62 19.79
CA ILE A 40 4.30 -6.26 18.98
C ILE A 40 4.48 -7.71 19.42
N VAL A 41 4.49 -8.61 18.45
CA VAL A 41 4.78 -10.03 18.66
C VAL A 41 5.98 -10.42 17.80
N ILE A 42 7.00 -11.01 18.43
CA ILE A 42 8.18 -11.53 17.73
C ILE A 42 8.11 -13.06 17.74
N VAL A 43 8.11 -13.65 16.55
CA VAL A 43 7.98 -15.10 16.37
C VAL A 43 8.98 -15.64 15.36
N VAL A 44 9.35 -16.91 15.51
CA VAL A 44 10.19 -17.59 14.51
C VAL A 44 9.35 -18.17 13.36
N ASN A 45 8.34 -18.99 13.67
CA ASN A 45 7.40 -19.58 12.72
C ASN A 45 5.96 -19.60 13.26
N MET A 46 5.80 -19.34 14.53
CA MET A 46 4.52 -19.32 15.19
C MET A 46 3.62 -18.25 14.58
N LEU A 47 2.33 -18.45 14.56
CA LEU A 47 1.34 -17.51 13.98
C LEU A 47 1.39 -17.34 12.45
N LEU A 48 2.30 -17.95 11.74
CA LEU A 48 2.28 -17.93 10.27
C LEU A 48 1.11 -18.74 9.70
N THR A 49 0.70 -19.80 10.40
CA THR A 49 -0.47 -20.62 10.07
C THR A 49 -1.49 -20.56 11.18
N GLY A 50 -2.78 -20.63 10.84
CA GLY A 50 -3.86 -20.70 11.84
C GLY A 50 -4.19 -19.41 12.59
N PHE A 51 -3.35 -18.40 12.57
CA PHE A 51 -3.62 -17.12 13.23
C PHE A 51 -4.41 -16.18 12.30
N ASP A 52 -5.46 -15.61 12.82
CA ASP A 52 -6.28 -14.61 12.12
C ASP A 52 -6.59 -13.43 13.04
N SER A 53 -6.18 -12.24 12.60
CA SER A 53 -6.45 -11.00 13.30
C SER A 53 -6.63 -9.85 12.30
N GLN A 54 -7.80 -9.22 12.31
CA GLN A 54 -8.10 -8.08 11.44
C GLN A 54 -7.29 -6.83 11.80
N ILE A 55 -6.89 -6.72 13.07
CA ILE A 55 -6.15 -5.55 13.57
C ILE A 55 -4.66 -5.59 13.26
N LEU A 56 -4.11 -6.74 12.88
CA LEU A 56 -2.69 -6.87 12.55
C LEU A 56 -2.38 -6.02 11.32
N ASN A 57 -1.60 -4.95 11.51
CA ASN A 57 -1.36 -3.96 10.49
C ASN A 57 -0.06 -4.17 9.73
N THR A 58 1.04 -4.46 10.44
CA THR A 58 2.37 -4.52 9.86
C THR A 58 3.05 -5.84 10.19
N LEU A 59 3.65 -6.45 9.17
CA LEU A 59 4.48 -7.65 9.29
C LEU A 59 5.92 -7.31 8.93
N PHE A 60 6.83 -7.49 9.89
CA PHE A 60 8.27 -7.38 9.65
C PHE A 60 8.84 -8.77 9.39
N ILE A 61 9.57 -8.94 8.28
CA ILE A 61 10.14 -10.22 7.85
C ILE A 61 11.65 -10.12 7.77
N ASP A 62 12.33 -10.95 8.58
CA ASP A 62 13.79 -11.13 8.55
C ASP A 62 14.20 -12.53 8.06
N LYS A 63 13.33 -13.20 7.31
CA LYS A 63 13.56 -14.53 6.79
C LYS A 63 13.40 -14.58 5.28
N LYS A 64 14.19 -15.43 4.61
CA LYS A 64 13.99 -15.77 3.21
C LYS A 64 12.80 -16.74 3.07
N LEU A 65 11.58 -16.17 3.13
CA LEU A 65 10.36 -16.93 2.85
C LEU A 65 10.24 -17.21 1.35
N LYS A 66 9.64 -18.34 1.02
CA LYS A 66 9.42 -18.78 -0.37
C LYS A 66 8.00 -19.33 -0.53
N TYR A 67 7.46 -19.19 -1.75
CA TYR A 67 6.20 -19.80 -2.17
C TYR A 67 5.06 -19.68 -1.17
N HIS A 68 4.51 -20.78 -0.70
CA HIS A 68 3.41 -20.85 0.25
C HIS A 68 3.67 -20.07 1.54
N GLY A 69 4.85 -20.19 2.11
CA GLY A 69 5.21 -19.51 3.35
C GLY A 69 5.15 -17.99 3.21
N LEU A 70 5.51 -17.48 2.04
CA LEU A 70 5.46 -16.04 1.74
C LEU A 70 4.02 -15.54 1.60
N ILE A 71 3.18 -16.24 0.84
CA ILE A 71 1.75 -15.88 0.68
C ILE A 71 1.01 -16.00 2.01
N GLN A 72 1.29 -17.04 2.80
CA GLN A 72 0.69 -17.20 4.12
C GLN A 72 1.07 -16.06 5.06
N ALA A 73 2.35 -15.65 5.08
CA ALA A 73 2.80 -14.53 5.88
C ALA A 73 2.10 -13.23 5.46
N PHE A 74 2.05 -12.93 4.17
CA PHE A 74 1.41 -11.73 3.63
C PHE A 74 -0.09 -11.68 3.93
N SER A 75 -0.77 -12.82 3.89
CA SER A 75 -2.19 -12.91 4.19
C SER A 75 -2.54 -12.55 5.64
N ARG A 76 -1.57 -12.58 6.57
CA ARG A 76 -1.82 -12.24 7.98
C ARG A 76 -2.20 -10.79 8.19
N THR A 77 -1.66 -9.87 7.40
CA THR A 77 -1.93 -8.43 7.51
C THR A 77 -3.00 -7.93 6.55
N ASN A 78 -3.36 -8.73 5.53
CA ASN A 78 -4.23 -8.30 4.42
C ASN A 78 -5.74 -8.36 4.75
N ARG A 79 -6.12 -8.17 6.01
CA ARG A 79 -7.53 -8.09 6.43
C ARG A 79 -7.96 -6.65 6.61
N ILE A 80 -9.06 -6.26 5.96
CA ILE A 80 -9.68 -4.95 6.17
C ILE A 80 -10.36 -4.98 7.55
N TYR A 81 -10.08 -3.95 8.36
CA TYR A 81 -10.69 -3.81 9.69
C TYR A 81 -11.68 -2.65 9.75
N ASN A 82 -11.31 -1.50 9.18
CA ASN A 82 -12.13 -0.29 9.12
C ASN A 82 -11.60 0.63 8.01
N ASP A 83 -12.16 1.84 7.92
CA ASP A 83 -11.73 2.83 6.92
C ASP A 83 -10.28 3.30 7.08
N ILE A 84 -9.71 3.14 8.26
CA ILE A 84 -8.30 3.51 8.54
C ILE A 84 -7.36 2.37 8.11
N LYS A 85 -7.67 1.13 8.52
CA LYS A 85 -6.89 -0.06 8.12
C LYS A 85 -7.54 -0.77 6.95
N ARG A 86 -7.21 -0.34 5.74
CA ARG A 86 -7.67 -0.95 4.48
C ARG A 86 -6.71 -1.97 3.90
N PHE A 87 -5.43 -1.90 4.29
CA PHE A 87 -4.37 -2.81 3.81
C PHE A 87 -3.53 -3.32 4.97
N GLY A 88 -2.67 -4.31 4.67
CA GLY A 88 -1.55 -4.69 5.53
C GLY A 88 -0.25 -4.14 4.96
N ASN A 89 0.68 -3.81 5.85
CA ASN A 89 2.02 -3.40 5.49
C ASN A 89 2.98 -4.58 5.70
N ILE A 90 3.91 -4.75 4.77
CA ILE A 90 4.95 -5.76 4.85
C ILE A 90 6.29 -5.07 4.70
N VAL A 91 7.13 -5.21 5.70
CA VAL A 91 8.50 -4.69 5.71
C VAL A 91 9.44 -5.88 5.72
N SER A 92 10.27 -6.01 4.71
CA SER A 92 11.28 -7.06 4.64
C SER A 92 12.68 -6.49 4.77
N PHE A 93 13.49 -7.08 5.62
CA PHE A 93 14.92 -6.78 5.73
C PHE A 93 15.77 -7.57 4.72
N GLN A 94 15.12 -8.45 3.94
CA GLN A 94 15.70 -9.21 2.86
C GLN A 94 15.04 -8.82 1.55
N ASP A 95 15.75 -8.91 0.43
CA ASP A 95 15.11 -8.79 -0.88
C ASP A 95 14.26 -10.04 -1.16
N LEU A 96 12.95 -9.85 -1.10
CA LEU A 96 11.94 -10.87 -1.39
C LEU A 96 11.21 -10.61 -2.72
N SER A 97 11.63 -9.64 -3.51
CA SER A 97 10.92 -9.19 -4.72
C SER A 97 10.73 -10.35 -5.71
N GLU A 98 11.79 -11.05 -6.05
CA GLU A 98 11.71 -12.17 -6.98
C GLU A 98 10.91 -13.35 -6.40
N ALA A 99 11.13 -13.70 -5.12
CA ALA A 99 10.39 -14.76 -4.45
C ALA A 99 8.89 -14.44 -4.35
N THR A 100 8.53 -13.18 -4.18
CA THR A 100 7.15 -12.70 -4.18
C THR A 100 6.52 -12.83 -5.55
N ASN A 101 7.22 -12.42 -6.61
CA ASN A 101 6.75 -12.56 -7.99
C ASN A 101 6.51 -14.04 -8.36
N GLN A 102 7.43 -14.91 -7.98
CA GLN A 102 7.31 -16.35 -8.22
C GLN A 102 6.12 -16.94 -7.45
N ALA A 103 5.93 -16.56 -6.19
CA ALA A 103 4.82 -17.03 -5.38
C ALA A 103 3.47 -16.57 -5.94
N ILE A 104 3.35 -15.32 -6.37
CA ILE A 104 2.14 -14.78 -7.02
C ILE A 104 1.88 -15.50 -8.34
N ALA A 105 2.92 -15.79 -9.12
CA ALA A 105 2.79 -16.52 -10.38
C ALA A 105 2.25 -17.95 -10.19
N LEU A 106 2.56 -18.58 -9.06
CA LEU A 106 2.12 -19.93 -8.74
C LEU A 106 0.68 -19.97 -8.19
N PHE A 107 0.27 -18.95 -7.45
CA PHE A 107 -0.99 -18.95 -6.70
C PHE A 107 -1.99 -17.90 -7.18
N GLY A 108 -1.57 -16.98 -8.04
CA GLY A 108 -2.37 -15.91 -8.60
C GLY A 108 -2.56 -16.02 -10.12
N ASP A 109 -3.53 -15.29 -10.63
CA ASP A 109 -3.65 -15.10 -12.08
C ASP A 109 -2.43 -14.28 -12.57
N ASN A 110 -1.87 -14.67 -13.72
CA ASN A 110 -0.71 -13.99 -14.33
C ASN A 110 -0.91 -12.48 -14.57
N LYS A 111 -2.16 -12.00 -14.52
CA LYS A 111 -2.53 -10.58 -14.61
C LYS A 111 -2.24 -9.78 -13.33
N THR A 112 -2.05 -10.46 -12.19
CA THR A 112 -1.75 -9.84 -10.89
C THR A 112 -0.25 -9.69 -10.62
N LYS A 113 0.61 -10.17 -11.51
CA LYS A 113 2.05 -9.92 -11.45
C LYS A 113 2.31 -8.41 -11.52
N GLY A 114 2.92 -7.85 -10.51
CA GLY A 114 3.22 -6.42 -10.43
C GLY A 114 2.23 -5.56 -9.64
N LEU A 115 1.05 -6.09 -9.26
CA LEU A 115 0.08 -5.37 -8.43
C LEU A 115 0.38 -5.45 -6.92
N ILE A 116 1.22 -6.39 -6.50
CA ILE A 116 1.48 -6.69 -5.08
C ILE A 116 2.88 -6.24 -4.64
N LEU A 117 3.82 -6.08 -5.56
CA LEU A 117 5.09 -5.44 -5.24
C LEU A 117 4.88 -3.93 -5.11
N GLU A 118 5.47 -3.34 -4.10
CA GLU A 118 5.54 -1.88 -3.99
C GLU A 118 6.18 -1.32 -5.25
N GLN A 119 5.34 -0.79 -6.11
CA GLN A 119 5.81 0.04 -7.20
C GLN A 119 6.42 1.28 -6.57
N SER A 120 7.55 1.73 -7.07
CA SER A 120 8.11 3.02 -6.68
C SER A 120 7.10 4.14 -6.96
N PHE A 121 7.22 5.26 -6.24
CA PHE A 121 6.43 6.46 -6.53
C PHE A 121 6.46 6.82 -8.02
N LEU A 122 7.62 6.68 -8.64
CA LEU A 122 7.81 6.96 -10.06
C LEU A 122 6.96 6.06 -10.94
N GLU A 123 6.99 4.76 -10.70
CA GLU A 123 6.21 3.77 -11.44
C GLU A 123 4.70 3.98 -11.25
N LYS A 124 4.28 4.39 -10.06
CA LYS A 124 2.88 4.76 -9.80
C LYS A 124 2.45 6.01 -10.56
N MET A 125 3.34 7.01 -10.65
CA MET A 125 3.03 8.25 -11.37
C MET A 125 3.08 8.08 -12.89
N GLU A 126 4.07 7.40 -13.43
CA GLU A 126 4.35 7.31 -14.89
C GLU A 126 3.81 6.02 -15.53
N GLY A 127 3.63 4.97 -14.72
CA GLY A 127 3.26 3.65 -15.19
C GLY A 127 4.47 2.75 -15.43
N LEU A 128 4.19 1.53 -15.87
CA LEU A 128 5.20 0.53 -16.18
C LEU A 128 5.30 0.30 -17.68
N VAL A 129 6.52 0.17 -18.14
CA VAL A 129 6.84 -0.26 -19.50
C VAL A 129 7.65 -1.56 -19.44
N ASN A 130 7.42 -2.46 -20.40
CA ASN A 130 8.23 -3.65 -20.53
C ASN A 130 9.57 -3.35 -21.23
N GLU A 131 10.44 -4.34 -21.32
CA GLU A 131 11.73 -4.23 -22.02
C GLU A 131 11.62 -3.81 -23.50
N LYS A 132 10.45 -3.97 -24.11
CA LYS A 132 10.14 -3.57 -25.48
C LYS A 132 9.54 -2.14 -25.57
N GLY A 133 9.50 -1.39 -24.46
CA GLY A 133 8.93 -0.05 -24.40
C GLY A 133 7.39 0.01 -24.48
N GLN A 134 6.69 -1.12 -24.34
CA GLN A 134 5.23 -1.15 -24.33
C GLN A 134 4.70 -0.88 -22.94
N ILE A 135 3.69 -0.05 -22.81
CA ILE A 135 3.02 0.25 -21.54
C ILE A 135 2.28 -1.00 -21.07
N THR A 136 2.72 -1.56 -19.95
CA THR A 136 2.07 -2.70 -19.29
C THR A 136 1.06 -2.25 -18.24
N GLN A 137 1.30 -1.08 -17.64
CA GLN A 137 0.40 -0.44 -16.69
C GLN A 137 0.45 1.07 -16.87
N ILE A 138 -0.71 1.71 -17.01
CA ILE A 138 -0.81 3.17 -17.05
C ILE A 138 -0.66 3.76 -15.65
N GLY A 139 0.16 4.80 -15.52
CA GLY A 139 0.34 5.54 -14.28
C GLY A 139 -0.70 6.63 -14.06
N LEU A 140 -0.64 7.26 -12.89
CA LEU A 140 -1.58 8.31 -12.49
C LEU A 140 -1.60 9.49 -13.48
N GLN A 141 -0.45 9.86 -14.04
CA GLN A 141 -0.34 10.96 -15.00
C GLN A 141 -1.14 10.69 -16.29
N GLU A 142 -1.03 9.50 -16.83
CA GLU A 142 -1.77 9.11 -18.02
C GLU A 142 -3.28 9.00 -17.76
N ILE A 143 -3.66 8.59 -16.55
CA ILE A 143 -5.08 8.55 -16.14
C ILE A 143 -5.66 9.96 -16.08
N ILE A 144 -4.95 10.91 -15.44
CA ILE A 144 -5.38 12.32 -15.37
C ILE A 144 -5.50 12.93 -16.76
N LYS A 145 -4.52 12.68 -17.63
CA LYS A 145 -4.54 13.14 -19.01
C LYS A 145 -5.77 12.63 -19.75
N LYS A 146 -6.04 11.33 -19.68
CA LYS A 146 -7.23 10.73 -20.32
C LYS A 146 -8.54 11.24 -19.74
N LEU A 147 -8.62 11.52 -18.44
CA LEU A 147 -9.80 12.12 -17.83
C LEU A 147 -10.07 13.52 -18.43
N ARG A 148 -9.05 14.37 -18.52
CA ARG A 148 -9.19 15.71 -19.07
C ARG A 148 -9.49 15.71 -20.57
N GLU A 149 -8.90 14.80 -21.35
CA GLU A 149 -9.12 14.70 -22.79
C GLU A 149 -10.51 14.17 -23.13
N LYS A 150 -10.95 13.10 -22.45
CA LYS A 150 -12.23 12.44 -22.75
C LYS A 150 -13.42 13.08 -22.05
N PHE A 151 -13.23 13.62 -20.86
CA PHE A 151 -14.28 14.15 -20.01
C PHE A 151 -13.96 15.57 -19.51
N PRO A 152 -13.66 16.53 -20.41
CA PRO A 152 -13.33 17.90 -20.02
C PRO A 152 -14.48 18.60 -19.27
N ASN A 153 -15.72 18.19 -19.53
CA ASN A 153 -16.94 18.68 -18.90
C ASN A 153 -17.77 17.50 -18.36
N PRO A 154 -17.54 17.06 -17.11
CA PRO A 154 -18.27 15.93 -16.53
C PRO A 154 -19.78 16.06 -16.55
N SER A 155 -20.31 17.29 -16.44
CA SER A 155 -21.75 17.56 -16.45
C SER A 155 -22.44 17.25 -17.79
N THR A 156 -21.69 17.14 -18.89
CA THR A 156 -22.22 16.88 -20.23
C THR A 156 -22.25 15.40 -20.60
N VAL A 157 -21.77 14.52 -19.74
CA VAL A 157 -21.70 13.07 -19.99
C VAL A 157 -23.07 12.45 -19.76
N ASN A 158 -23.82 12.21 -20.84
CA ASN A 158 -25.19 11.70 -20.81
C ASN A 158 -25.35 10.29 -21.39
N LYS A 159 -24.46 9.88 -22.31
CA LYS A 159 -24.53 8.56 -22.94
C LYS A 159 -24.07 7.46 -21.97
N ASP A 160 -24.77 6.35 -21.94
CA ASP A 160 -24.45 5.23 -21.05
C ASP A 160 -23.08 4.59 -21.35
N SER A 161 -22.65 4.59 -22.62
CA SER A 161 -21.31 4.16 -23.00
C SER A 161 -20.23 4.99 -22.34
N ASP A 162 -20.41 6.31 -22.40
CA ASP A 162 -19.44 7.30 -21.90
C ASP A 162 -19.42 7.29 -20.34
N LYS A 163 -20.59 7.10 -19.73
CA LYS A 163 -20.69 6.91 -18.27
C LYS A 163 -19.93 5.67 -17.81
N LYS A 164 -20.10 4.53 -18.50
CA LYS A 164 -19.38 3.28 -18.15
C LYS A 164 -17.87 3.45 -18.31
N GLU A 165 -17.42 4.11 -19.36
CA GLU A 165 -16.00 4.38 -19.58
C GLU A 165 -15.46 5.35 -18.52
N PHE A 166 -16.21 6.40 -18.21
CA PHE A 166 -15.88 7.35 -17.15
C PHE A 166 -15.73 6.68 -15.79
N VAL A 167 -16.73 5.90 -15.36
CA VAL A 167 -16.72 5.18 -14.07
C VAL A 167 -15.49 4.28 -13.95
N LYS A 168 -15.15 3.56 -15.03
CA LYS A 168 -13.97 2.70 -15.07
C LYS A 168 -12.67 3.52 -14.95
N LEU A 169 -12.57 4.62 -15.67
CA LEU A 169 -11.36 5.44 -15.68
C LEU A 169 -11.18 6.23 -14.39
N PHE A 170 -12.26 6.85 -13.89
CA PHE A 170 -12.21 7.60 -12.63
C PHE A 170 -12.09 6.71 -11.41
N GLY A 171 -12.72 5.52 -11.41
CA GLY A 171 -12.50 4.52 -10.38
C GLY A 171 -11.03 4.10 -10.29
N LYS A 172 -10.37 3.93 -11.46
CA LYS A 172 -8.92 3.67 -11.50
C LYS A 172 -8.10 4.85 -10.97
N TYR A 173 -8.48 6.10 -11.29
CA TYR A 173 -7.87 7.30 -10.71
C TYR A 173 -7.93 7.28 -9.18
N LEU A 174 -9.11 7.04 -8.62
CA LEU A 174 -9.30 7.00 -7.17
C LEU A 174 -8.44 5.91 -6.49
N GLN A 175 -8.34 4.75 -7.12
CA GLN A 175 -7.50 3.66 -6.63
C GLN A 175 -6.02 4.03 -6.65
N GLU A 176 -5.50 4.55 -7.76
CA GLU A 176 -4.08 4.93 -7.88
C GLU A 176 -3.75 6.15 -7.00
N GLU A 177 -4.63 7.16 -6.93
CA GLU A 177 -4.45 8.29 -6.03
C GLU A 177 -4.41 7.86 -4.57
N ALA A 178 -5.28 6.93 -4.15
CA ALA A 178 -5.26 6.37 -2.81
C ALA A 178 -3.92 5.67 -2.49
N CYS A 179 -3.32 4.99 -3.47
CA CYS A 179 -2.01 4.37 -3.31
C CYS A 179 -0.89 5.42 -3.19
N VAL A 180 -0.83 6.41 -4.09
CA VAL A 180 0.29 7.39 -4.11
C VAL A 180 0.30 8.30 -2.89
N LYS A 181 -0.84 8.53 -2.24
CA LYS A 181 -0.94 9.34 -1.02
C LYS A 181 -0.09 8.85 0.16
N TYR A 182 0.31 7.59 0.15
CA TYR A 182 1.16 7.01 1.20
C TYR A 182 2.65 7.23 0.97
N TYR A 183 3.06 7.76 -0.19
CA TYR A 183 4.45 8.08 -0.46
C TYR A 183 4.81 9.48 0.02
N ASP A 184 5.92 9.61 0.72
CA ASP A 184 6.45 10.93 1.15
C ASP A 184 6.67 11.86 -0.05
N GLU A 185 7.04 11.29 -1.21
CA GLU A 185 7.19 12.02 -2.46
C GLU A 185 5.89 12.69 -2.93
N TYR A 186 4.73 12.07 -2.68
CA TYR A 186 3.44 12.67 -3.04
C TYR A 186 3.14 13.89 -2.18
N ILE A 187 3.45 13.83 -0.89
CA ILE A 187 3.29 14.97 0.02
C ILE A 187 4.19 16.13 -0.44
N LYS A 188 5.45 15.83 -0.79
CA LYS A 188 6.39 16.81 -1.34
C LYS A 188 5.89 17.38 -2.67
N LEU A 189 5.33 16.54 -3.55
CA LEU A 189 4.75 16.97 -4.82
C LEU A 189 3.59 17.95 -4.63
N ILE A 190 2.67 17.67 -3.70
CA ILE A 190 1.57 18.59 -3.38
C ILE A 190 2.10 19.93 -2.87
N LYS A 191 3.05 19.91 -1.93
CA LYS A 191 3.68 21.13 -1.43
C LYS A 191 4.36 21.91 -2.54
N PHE A 192 5.11 21.24 -3.42
CA PHE A 192 5.76 21.86 -4.58
C PHE A 192 4.77 22.60 -5.48
N HIS A 193 3.60 22.02 -5.75
CA HIS A 193 2.57 22.65 -6.57
C HIS A 193 1.89 23.86 -5.92
N CYS A 194 2.10 24.09 -4.63
CA CYS A 194 1.62 25.29 -3.94
C CYS A 194 2.61 26.47 -4.05
N LEU A 195 3.88 26.22 -4.45
CA LEU A 195 4.93 27.24 -4.56
C LEU A 195 4.71 28.08 -5.81
N LYS A 196 4.96 29.39 -5.71
CA LYS A 196 4.72 30.34 -6.81
C LYS A 196 6.00 31.04 -7.27
N GLU A 197 6.93 31.27 -6.33
CA GLU A 197 8.15 32.01 -6.60
C GLU A 197 9.38 31.10 -6.65
N GLN A 198 10.37 31.51 -7.44
CA GLN A 198 11.62 30.75 -7.58
C GLN A 198 12.36 30.61 -6.24
N THR A 199 12.31 31.64 -5.41
CA THR A 199 12.92 31.63 -4.07
C THR A 199 12.30 30.58 -3.16
N GLU A 200 10.97 30.38 -3.24
CA GLU A 200 10.27 29.33 -2.50
C GLU A 200 10.69 27.94 -2.99
N ILE A 201 10.87 27.76 -4.30
CA ILE A 201 11.35 26.52 -4.89
C ILE A 201 12.77 26.19 -4.46
N ASP A 202 13.66 27.19 -4.40
CA ASP A 202 15.04 27.00 -3.98
C ASP A 202 15.11 26.60 -2.50
N LEU A 203 14.34 27.26 -1.63
CA LEU A 203 14.22 26.89 -0.21
C LEU A 203 13.64 25.49 -0.02
N PHE A 204 12.59 25.15 -0.77
CA PHE A 204 12.00 23.81 -0.75
C PHE A 204 13.01 22.74 -1.17
N LYS A 205 13.80 23.02 -2.20
CA LYS A 205 14.84 22.12 -2.68
C LYS A 205 15.90 21.87 -1.60
N GLU A 206 16.33 22.90 -0.88
CA GLU A 206 17.26 22.78 0.23
C GLU A 206 16.65 22.02 1.42
N GLU A 207 15.42 22.38 1.85
CA GLU A 207 14.71 21.74 2.97
C GLU A 207 14.60 20.21 2.79
N TYR A 208 14.27 19.75 1.57
CA TYR A 208 14.07 18.33 1.29
C TYR A 208 15.29 17.64 0.63
N ASN A 209 16.41 18.33 0.50
CA ASN A 209 17.65 17.86 -0.16
C ASN A 209 17.37 17.21 -1.53
N LEU A 210 16.65 17.94 -2.41
CA LEU A 210 16.23 17.44 -3.70
C LEU A 210 17.20 17.82 -4.82
N SER A 211 17.41 16.90 -5.77
CA SER A 211 18.18 17.18 -6.98
C SER A 211 17.39 18.07 -7.96
N ASN A 212 18.12 18.78 -8.83
CA ASN A 212 17.50 19.57 -9.92
C ASN A 212 16.62 18.70 -10.83
N GLU A 213 17.03 17.47 -11.09
CA GLU A 213 16.27 16.51 -11.88
C GLU A 213 14.92 16.19 -11.22
N LYS A 214 14.92 16.01 -9.88
CA LYS A 214 13.71 15.72 -9.12
C LYS A 214 12.76 16.92 -9.10
N ILE A 215 13.27 18.15 -8.97
CA ILE A 215 12.48 19.38 -9.09
C ILE A 215 11.88 19.51 -10.49
N LYS A 216 12.71 19.32 -11.54
CA LYS A 216 12.24 19.33 -12.93
C LYS A 216 11.15 18.26 -13.15
N LYS A 217 11.28 17.09 -12.55
CA LYS A 217 10.29 16.02 -12.65
C LYS A 217 8.98 16.41 -11.96
N TYR A 218 9.04 17.00 -10.77
CA TYR A 218 7.86 17.50 -10.07
C TYR A 218 7.10 18.56 -10.89
N SER A 219 7.80 19.45 -11.62
CA SER A 219 7.18 20.44 -12.48
C SER A 219 6.46 19.85 -13.70
N THR A 220 6.79 18.62 -14.11
CA THR A 220 6.09 17.93 -15.22
C THR A 220 4.86 17.17 -14.76
N TYR A 221 4.74 16.85 -13.50
CA TYR A 221 3.57 16.13 -12.98
C TYR A 221 2.37 17.07 -12.85
N VAL A 222 1.22 16.55 -13.15
CA VAL A 222 -0.06 17.27 -13.08
C VAL A 222 -0.95 16.59 -12.03
N LEU A 223 -1.62 17.39 -11.21
CA LEU A 223 -2.61 16.91 -10.26
C LEU A 223 -4.00 17.45 -10.66
N LEU A 224 -5.05 16.69 -10.35
CA LEU A 224 -6.40 17.23 -10.45
C LEU A 224 -6.58 18.31 -9.39
N THR A 225 -7.14 19.44 -9.77
CA THR A 225 -7.57 20.48 -8.85
C THR A 225 -8.75 19.99 -7.99
N ASP A 226 -8.97 20.60 -6.85
CA ASP A 226 -10.09 20.24 -5.99
C ASP A 226 -11.44 20.40 -6.70
N ARG A 227 -11.57 21.42 -7.57
CA ARG A 227 -12.76 21.63 -8.39
C ARG A 227 -12.96 20.48 -9.39
N GLU A 228 -11.93 20.09 -10.14
CA GLU A 228 -12.02 18.96 -11.07
C GLU A 228 -12.41 17.66 -10.35
N LYS A 229 -11.81 17.42 -9.16
CA LYS A 229 -12.15 16.25 -8.34
C LYS A 229 -13.61 16.25 -7.92
N GLN A 230 -14.14 17.40 -7.46
CA GLN A 230 -15.54 17.53 -7.08
C GLN A 230 -16.49 17.31 -8.26
N ASP A 231 -16.16 17.87 -9.42
CA ASP A 231 -16.95 17.71 -10.63
C ASP A 231 -16.98 16.24 -11.08
N TYR A 232 -15.85 15.57 -11.06
CA TYR A 232 -15.75 14.13 -11.37
C TYR A 232 -16.45 13.25 -10.32
N LEU A 233 -16.31 13.55 -9.03
CA LEU A 233 -17.02 12.84 -7.96
C LEU A 233 -18.53 12.99 -8.07
N SER A 234 -19.02 14.18 -8.44
CA SER A 234 -20.43 14.43 -8.66
C SER A 234 -20.99 13.56 -9.80
N LEU A 235 -20.25 13.36 -10.87
CA LEU A 235 -20.64 12.46 -11.96
C LEU A 235 -20.52 10.98 -11.55
N TYR A 236 -19.49 10.61 -10.81
CA TYR A 236 -19.24 9.23 -10.37
C TYR A 236 -20.33 8.68 -9.46
N ASN A 237 -20.95 9.54 -8.64
CA ASN A 237 -22.00 9.20 -7.69
C ASN A 237 -23.44 9.27 -8.27
N ARG A 238 -23.60 9.59 -9.54
CA ARG A 238 -24.90 9.57 -10.27
C ARG A 238 -25.13 8.25 -10.95
#